data_a5dab59df1f1b70f238bcf2a274b9b99
#
_entry.id   a5dab59df1f1b70f238bcf2a274b9b99
#
_cell.length_a   1.000
_cell.length_b   1.000
_cell.length_c   1.000
_cell.angle_alpha   90.00
_cell.angle_beta   90.00
_cell.angle_gamma   90.00
#
_symmetry.space_group_name_H-M   'P 1'
#
loop_
_entity.id
_entity.type
_entity.pdbx_description
1 polymer ?
#
loop_
_entity_poly.entity_id
_entity_poly.type
_entity_poly.pdbx_seq_one_letter_code
_entity_poly.pdbx_strand_id
1 'polypeptide(L)'
;MLVVDASQGVEAQTLANVYLALDANHEIIPVLNKIDLPAAEPERIQSQIEDVIGLDASEAIHVSAKTGQGIEEVLEALVQKLPPPEGEKDAPLQALLVDSWYDAYLGVIVLVRVKHGILKRGMKVRFMATDAVHSVDSVGVFSPKQTSVDALYPGEVGFITASIKHVAETQVGDTIIDEKSPVTEPLAGFKPSVPVVFCGLFPVDADDYEDLRESLAKLRLNDSSFHFEAETSAALGFGYRCGFLGLLHLEIVQERLLREFDLDLITTAPSVIYRVHMRNGDIEEIHNPADWPDPVQIEKVEEPWIRATILVPDEFLGPVLALCQERRGEQIELTYAGSRAMAVYRLPLNEVVFDFYDRLKSVTRGYASFDYQLEDYREGELVKVSILVNTEPVDALSMIAHRTQSEYRGRGICSRLKELVPRQLFKIPIQAAIGGKVIARETISAMRKDVTAKC
;
A
#
# COMPACT_ATOMS: atom_id res chain seq x y z
N MET A 1 21.17 8.10 -1.85
CA MET A 1 20.92 9.49 -2.27
C MET A 1 19.63 9.95 -1.60
N LEU A 2 19.69 11.05 -0.82
CA LEU A 2 18.54 11.66 -0.15
C LEU A 2 18.11 12.88 -0.96
N VAL A 3 17.00 12.76 -1.69
CA VAL A 3 16.48 13.85 -2.52
C VAL A 3 15.42 14.62 -1.74
N VAL A 4 15.66 15.92 -1.52
CA VAL A 4 14.75 16.81 -0.81
C VAL A 4 14.30 17.94 -1.74
N ASP A 5 13.03 18.29 -1.70
CA ASP A 5 12.47 19.41 -2.45
C ASP A 5 12.94 20.74 -1.83
N ALA A 6 13.65 21.54 -2.61
CA ALA A 6 14.20 22.82 -2.15
C ALA A 6 13.12 23.89 -1.80
N SER A 7 11.87 23.67 -2.18
CA SER A 7 10.75 24.55 -1.84
C SER A 7 9.93 24.06 -0.64
N GLN A 8 9.77 22.74 -0.50
CA GLN A 8 8.94 22.15 0.56
C GLN A 8 9.75 21.73 1.80
N GLY A 9 10.98 21.27 1.58
CA GLY A 9 11.88 20.85 2.65
C GLY A 9 11.68 19.41 3.12
N VAL A 10 12.10 19.15 4.35
CA VAL A 10 11.99 17.81 4.97
C VAL A 10 10.54 17.48 5.26
N GLU A 11 10.09 16.30 4.81
CA GLU A 11 8.75 15.76 5.02
C GLU A 11 8.79 14.49 5.88
N ALA A 12 7.62 13.98 6.32
CA ALA A 12 7.53 12.79 7.17
C ALA A 12 8.18 11.57 6.51
N GLN A 13 7.97 11.38 5.22
CA GLN A 13 8.60 10.30 4.46
C GLN A 13 10.11 10.45 4.34
N THR A 14 10.61 11.69 4.27
CA THR A 14 12.05 11.97 4.27
C THR A 14 12.70 11.43 5.53
N LEU A 15 12.10 11.73 6.70
CA LEU A 15 12.58 11.23 7.99
C LEU A 15 12.54 9.71 8.08
N ALA A 16 11.39 9.11 7.74
CA ALA A 16 11.22 7.66 7.77
C ALA A 16 12.26 6.94 6.92
N ASN A 17 12.47 7.40 5.69
CA ASN A 17 13.45 6.82 4.76
C ASN A 17 14.89 6.99 5.24
N VAL A 18 15.23 8.14 5.84
CA VAL A 18 16.57 8.38 6.38
C VAL A 18 16.85 7.46 7.57
N TYR A 19 15.92 7.30 8.50
CA TYR A 19 16.10 6.36 9.62
C TYR A 19 16.30 4.93 9.14
N LEU A 20 15.51 4.47 8.15
CA LEU A 20 15.71 3.14 7.54
C LEU A 20 17.09 3.00 6.88
N ALA A 21 17.58 4.06 6.21
CA ALA A 21 18.91 4.05 5.61
C ALA A 21 20.03 4.02 6.66
N LEU A 22 19.88 4.77 7.76
CA LEU A 22 20.82 4.79 8.88
C LEU A 22 20.85 3.44 9.61
N ASP A 23 19.70 2.84 9.87
CA ASP A 23 19.58 1.50 10.47
C ASP A 23 20.24 0.42 9.61
N ALA A 24 20.20 0.60 8.28
CA ALA A 24 20.89 -0.27 7.32
C ALA A 24 22.38 0.12 7.11
N ASN A 25 22.90 1.10 7.87
CA ASN A 25 24.26 1.62 7.79
C ASN A 25 24.66 2.08 6.37
N HIS A 26 23.73 2.73 5.67
CA HIS A 26 23.99 3.29 4.34
C HIS A 26 24.66 4.65 4.41
N GLU A 27 25.60 4.89 3.47
CA GLU A 27 26.11 6.23 3.20
C GLU A 27 25.00 7.08 2.56
N ILE A 28 24.82 8.33 3.04
CA ILE A 28 23.74 9.21 2.59
C ILE A 28 24.33 10.46 1.94
N ILE A 29 23.94 10.71 0.68
CA ILE A 29 24.31 11.92 -0.08
C ILE A 29 23.08 12.80 -0.19
N PRO A 30 23.04 13.99 0.48
CA PRO A 30 21.94 14.94 0.35
C PRO A 30 21.93 15.62 -1.02
N VAL A 31 20.73 15.72 -1.63
CA VAL A 31 20.50 16.37 -2.92
C VAL A 31 19.26 17.25 -2.81
N LEU A 32 19.38 18.53 -3.10
CA LEU A 32 18.29 19.51 -3.09
C LEU A 32 17.76 19.68 -4.52
N ASN A 33 16.55 19.17 -4.77
CA ASN A 33 15.94 19.21 -6.09
C ASN A 33 14.95 20.38 -6.22
N LYS A 34 14.59 20.69 -7.46
CA LYS A 34 13.67 21.77 -7.85
C LYS A 34 14.19 23.17 -7.55
N ILE A 35 15.51 23.38 -7.63
CA ILE A 35 16.11 24.70 -7.44
C ILE A 35 15.72 25.73 -8.51
N ASP A 36 15.10 25.28 -9.61
CA ASP A 36 14.52 26.11 -10.65
C ASP A 36 13.22 26.82 -10.24
N LEU A 37 12.62 26.42 -9.13
CA LEU A 37 11.38 27.06 -8.65
C LEU A 37 11.65 28.39 -7.97
N PRO A 38 10.81 29.43 -8.20
CA PRO A 38 10.96 30.74 -7.52
C PRO A 38 10.86 30.67 -5.98
N ALA A 39 10.19 29.62 -5.46
CA ALA A 39 10.03 29.39 -4.03
C ALA A 39 11.11 28.48 -3.43
N ALA A 40 12.16 28.12 -4.21
CA ALA A 40 13.24 27.29 -3.71
C ALA A 40 14.14 28.11 -2.76
N GLU A 41 14.40 27.56 -1.57
CA GLU A 41 15.26 28.14 -0.53
C GLU A 41 16.33 27.11 -0.10
N PRO A 42 17.33 26.79 -0.94
CA PRO A 42 18.28 25.71 -0.68
C PRO A 42 19.01 25.84 0.66
N GLU A 43 19.48 27.05 1.03
CA GLU A 43 20.22 27.30 2.28
C GLU A 43 19.34 26.99 3.52
N ARG A 44 18.07 27.40 3.48
CA ARG A 44 17.12 27.10 4.55
C ARG A 44 16.89 25.58 4.68
N ILE A 45 16.80 24.88 3.55
CA ILE A 45 16.56 23.44 3.57
C ILE A 45 17.82 22.65 3.99
N GLN A 46 19.02 23.13 3.66
CA GLN A 46 20.26 22.59 4.21
C GLN A 46 20.25 22.65 5.75
N SER A 47 20.00 23.83 6.31
CA SER A 47 19.89 23.98 7.77
C SER A 47 18.80 23.09 8.36
N GLN A 48 17.67 22.94 7.67
CA GLN A 48 16.60 22.03 8.11
C GLN A 48 17.05 20.57 8.14
N ILE A 49 17.82 20.10 7.17
CA ILE A 49 18.36 18.74 7.13
C ILE A 49 19.32 18.54 8.32
N GLU A 50 20.19 19.51 8.60
CA GLU A 50 21.13 19.45 9.71
C GLU A 50 20.41 19.45 11.07
N ASP A 51 19.45 20.35 11.27
CA ASP A 51 18.73 20.50 12.54
C ASP A 51 17.77 19.34 12.84
N VAL A 52 17.09 18.83 11.81
CA VAL A 52 16.00 17.84 11.97
C VAL A 52 16.50 16.40 11.86
N ILE A 53 17.44 16.16 10.93
CA ILE A 53 17.94 14.81 10.63
C ILE A 53 19.27 14.56 11.31
N GLY A 54 20.07 15.62 11.54
CA GLY A 54 21.42 15.52 12.08
C GLY A 54 22.46 15.09 11.05
N LEU A 55 22.15 15.17 9.75
CA LEU A 55 23.09 14.90 8.65
C LEU A 55 23.77 16.19 8.23
N ASP A 56 25.09 16.15 8.01
CA ASP A 56 25.82 17.25 7.39
C ASP A 56 25.30 17.48 5.96
N ALA A 57 24.69 18.63 5.73
CA ALA A 57 24.16 19.05 4.44
C ALA A 57 24.96 20.21 3.81
N SER A 58 26.10 20.57 4.39
CA SER A 58 26.99 21.67 3.89
C SER A 58 27.41 21.43 2.44
N GLU A 59 27.60 20.16 2.04
CA GLU A 59 27.97 19.75 0.70
C GLU A 59 26.78 19.20 -0.10
N ALA A 60 25.53 19.54 0.27
CA ALA A 60 24.35 19.08 -0.47
C ALA A 60 24.38 19.57 -1.93
N ILE A 61 24.09 18.67 -2.84
CA ILE A 61 24.14 18.97 -4.28
C ILE A 61 22.83 19.62 -4.70
N HIS A 62 22.92 20.78 -5.34
CA HIS A 62 21.78 21.55 -5.79
C HIS A 62 21.41 21.17 -7.23
N VAL A 63 20.19 20.64 -7.46
CA VAL A 63 19.79 20.13 -8.76
C VAL A 63 18.41 20.61 -9.19
N SER A 64 18.19 20.61 -10.49
CA SER A 64 16.87 20.63 -11.09
C SER A 64 16.76 19.45 -12.06
N ALA A 65 16.04 18.42 -11.66
CA ALA A 65 15.79 17.28 -12.54
C ALA A 65 15.02 17.70 -13.81
N LYS A 66 14.23 18.79 -13.73
CA LYS A 66 13.49 19.36 -14.87
C LYS A 66 14.39 19.97 -15.93
N THR A 67 15.43 20.72 -15.50
CA THR A 67 16.33 21.45 -16.40
C THR A 67 17.61 20.71 -16.71
N GLY A 68 17.93 19.67 -15.92
CA GLY A 68 19.19 18.92 -16.00
C GLY A 68 20.35 19.56 -15.20
N GLN A 69 20.13 20.69 -14.56
CA GLN A 69 21.15 21.37 -13.75
C GLN A 69 21.58 20.51 -12.56
N GLY A 70 22.90 20.38 -12.32
CA GLY A 70 23.48 19.67 -11.18
C GLY A 70 23.43 18.14 -11.26
N ILE A 71 22.93 17.56 -12.34
CA ILE A 71 22.80 16.09 -12.48
C ILE A 71 24.17 15.42 -12.61
N GLU A 72 25.09 16.05 -13.34
CA GLU A 72 26.45 15.52 -13.53
C GLU A 72 27.19 15.46 -12.21
N GLU A 73 27.06 16.49 -11.36
CA GLU A 73 27.63 16.54 -10.01
C GLU A 73 27.07 15.44 -9.10
N VAL A 74 25.79 15.09 -9.24
CA VAL A 74 25.21 13.96 -8.51
C VAL A 74 25.85 12.65 -8.94
N LEU A 75 26.01 12.43 -10.25
CA LEU A 75 26.62 11.20 -10.77
C LEU A 75 28.06 11.05 -10.33
N GLU A 76 28.83 12.14 -10.37
CA GLU A 76 30.22 12.18 -9.86
C GLU A 76 30.27 11.89 -8.35
N ALA A 77 29.40 12.50 -7.56
CA ALA A 77 29.36 12.26 -6.12
C ALA A 77 29.01 10.80 -5.77
N LEU A 78 28.11 10.15 -6.53
CA LEU A 78 27.81 8.73 -6.36
C LEU A 78 29.05 7.86 -6.58
N VAL A 79 29.81 8.15 -7.63
CA VAL A 79 31.03 7.39 -7.95
C VAL A 79 32.13 7.61 -6.93
N GLN A 80 32.26 8.84 -6.41
CA GLN A 80 33.38 9.22 -5.51
C GLN A 80 33.10 8.89 -4.04
N LYS A 81 31.83 9.01 -3.57
CA LYS A 81 31.48 8.92 -2.15
C LYS A 81 30.96 7.54 -1.75
N LEU A 82 30.32 6.77 -2.67
CA LEU A 82 29.78 5.47 -2.32
C LEU A 82 30.84 4.37 -2.43
N PRO A 83 30.93 3.49 -1.43
CA PRO A 83 31.80 2.31 -1.53
C PRO A 83 31.28 1.34 -2.61
N PRO A 84 32.16 0.62 -3.32
CA PRO A 84 31.75 -0.40 -4.25
C PRO A 84 31.04 -1.56 -3.51
N PRO A 85 30.14 -2.29 -4.20
CA PRO A 85 29.51 -3.48 -3.62
C PRO A 85 30.52 -4.52 -3.20
N GLU A 86 30.35 -5.08 -2.01
CA GLU A 86 31.16 -6.19 -1.51
C GLU A 86 30.72 -7.53 -2.09
N GLY A 87 31.67 -8.43 -2.36
CA GLY A 87 31.40 -9.80 -2.80
C GLY A 87 32.64 -10.53 -3.28
N GLU A 88 32.62 -11.86 -3.18
CA GLU A 88 33.73 -12.73 -3.55
C GLU A 88 33.43 -13.47 -4.84
N LYS A 89 34.26 -13.27 -5.87
CA LYS A 89 34.08 -13.86 -7.20
C LYS A 89 34.29 -15.38 -7.21
N ASP A 90 35.22 -15.87 -6.42
CA ASP A 90 35.60 -17.30 -6.39
C ASP A 90 34.82 -18.11 -5.35
N ALA A 91 33.90 -17.46 -4.62
CA ALA A 91 32.99 -18.16 -3.72
C ALA A 91 31.86 -18.89 -4.49
N PRO A 92 31.14 -19.83 -3.85
CA PRO A 92 29.90 -20.37 -4.41
C PRO A 92 28.88 -19.30 -4.74
N LEU A 93 28.07 -19.54 -5.79
CA LEU A 93 27.05 -18.59 -6.22
C LEU A 93 26.01 -18.36 -5.12
N GLN A 94 25.81 -17.09 -4.79
CA GLN A 94 24.65 -16.59 -4.06
C GLN A 94 24.15 -15.33 -4.75
N ALA A 95 22.94 -15.37 -5.28
CA ALA A 95 22.29 -14.20 -5.86
C ALA A 95 20.92 -14.00 -5.20
N LEU A 96 20.61 -12.74 -4.89
CA LEU A 96 19.31 -12.36 -4.35
C LEU A 96 18.33 -12.13 -5.50
N LEU A 97 17.17 -12.76 -5.43
CA LEU A 97 16.04 -12.46 -6.31
C LEU A 97 15.40 -11.15 -5.88
N VAL A 98 15.52 -10.13 -6.70
CA VAL A 98 15.04 -8.77 -6.40
C VAL A 98 13.61 -8.58 -6.88
N ASP A 99 13.29 -9.10 -8.07
CA ASP A 99 11.97 -9.00 -8.69
C ASP A 99 11.77 -10.09 -9.73
N SER A 100 10.53 -10.36 -10.11
CA SER A 100 10.22 -11.26 -11.22
C SER A 100 8.92 -10.84 -11.91
N TRP A 101 8.86 -10.99 -13.22
CA TRP A 101 7.66 -10.71 -14.01
C TRP A 101 7.53 -11.67 -15.17
N TYR A 102 6.33 -11.76 -15.70
CA TYR A 102 6.04 -12.61 -16.85
C TYR A 102 6.14 -11.80 -18.14
N ASP A 103 6.92 -12.33 -19.09
CA ASP A 103 6.98 -11.85 -20.47
C ASP A 103 6.38 -12.91 -21.40
N ALA A 104 5.53 -12.48 -22.36
CA ALA A 104 4.81 -13.40 -23.24
C ALA A 104 5.71 -14.23 -24.16
N TYR A 105 6.95 -13.76 -24.41
CA TYR A 105 7.91 -14.40 -25.30
C TYR A 105 9.00 -15.15 -24.56
N LEU A 106 9.46 -14.63 -23.43
CA LEU A 106 10.61 -15.14 -22.67
C LEU A 106 10.20 -15.98 -21.46
N GLY A 107 8.92 -16.02 -21.11
CA GLY A 107 8.44 -16.61 -19.87
C GLY A 107 8.74 -15.72 -18.66
N VAL A 108 9.03 -16.30 -17.52
CA VAL A 108 9.38 -15.53 -16.32
C VAL A 108 10.80 -15.00 -16.45
N ILE A 109 10.92 -13.68 -16.35
CA ILE A 109 12.20 -12.96 -16.23
C ILE A 109 12.45 -12.72 -14.76
N VAL A 110 13.61 -13.07 -14.27
CA VAL A 110 14.01 -12.93 -12.86
C VAL A 110 15.11 -11.89 -12.75
N LEU A 111 14.84 -10.79 -12.05
CA LEU A 111 15.84 -9.77 -11.73
C LEU A 111 16.64 -10.22 -10.52
N VAL A 112 17.95 -10.23 -10.65
CA VAL A 112 18.86 -10.75 -9.63
C VAL A 112 19.96 -9.76 -9.30
N ARG A 113 20.41 -9.76 -8.04
CA ARG A 113 21.66 -9.15 -7.61
C ARG A 113 22.63 -10.24 -7.17
N VAL A 114 23.75 -10.35 -7.83
CA VAL A 114 24.80 -11.31 -7.44
C VAL A 114 25.52 -10.78 -6.19
N LYS A 115 25.54 -11.57 -5.12
CA LYS A 115 26.29 -11.24 -3.90
C LYS A 115 27.66 -11.92 -3.89
N HIS A 116 27.72 -13.20 -4.21
CA HIS A 116 28.94 -13.99 -4.29
C HIS A 116 28.90 -14.90 -5.53
N GLY A 117 30.08 -15.28 -6.01
CA GLY A 117 30.21 -16.17 -7.15
C GLY A 117 29.92 -15.49 -8.48
N ILE A 118 29.67 -16.29 -9.50
CA ILE A 118 29.39 -15.82 -10.86
C ILE A 118 28.17 -16.55 -11.39
N LEU A 119 27.20 -15.81 -11.90
CA LEU A 119 25.99 -16.34 -12.55
C LEU A 119 26.18 -16.32 -14.07
N LYS A 120 26.09 -17.49 -14.72
CA LYS A 120 26.35 -17.66 -16.16
C LYS A 120 25.23 -18.40 -16.85
N ARG A 121 25.14 -18.19 -18.17
CA ARG A 121 24.29 -18.99 -19.04
C ARG A 121 24.66 -20.48 -18.95
N GLY A 122 23.63 -21.34 -18.97
CA GLY A 122 23.79 -22.82 -18.93
C GLY A 122 24.04 -23.38 -17.53
N MET A 123 24.16 -22.56 -16.50
CA MET A 123 24.19 -23.04 -15.11
C MET A 123 22.83 -23.61 -14.70
N LYS A 124 22.87 -24.66 -13.85
CA LYS A 124 21.70 -25.11 -13.13
C LYS A 124 21.64 -24.38 -11.80
N VAL A 125 20.58 -23.60 -11.60
CA VAL A 125 20.36 -22.83 -10.39
C VAL A 125 19.19 -23.39 -9.61
N ARG A 126 19.28 -23.30 -8.28
CA ARG A 126 18.23 -23.68 -7.33
C ARG A 126 17.74 -22.43 -6.61
N PHE A 127 16.44 -22.30 -6.50
CA PHE A 127 15.74 -21.31 -5.69
C PHE A 127 15.53 -21.89 -4.30
N MET A 128 16.13 -21.30 -3.26
CA MET A 128 16.19 -21.93 -1.94
C MET A 128 14.81 -22.00 -1.24
N ALA A 129 13.93 -21.00 -1.42
CA ALA A 129 12.63 -20.96 -0.77
C ALA A 129 11.63 -21.94 -1.40
N THR A 130 11.69 -22.14 -2.73
CA THR A 130 10.76 -23.01 -3.46
C THR A 130 11.33 -24.38 -3.80
N ASP A 131 12.62 -24.56 -3.59
CA ASP A 131 13.42 -25.74 -3.99
C ASP A 131 13.35 -26.06 -5.51
N ALA A 132 12.91 -25.09 -6.30
CA ALA A 132 12.79 -25.21 -7.74
C ALA A 132 14.18 -25.15 -8.41
N VAL A 133 14.42 -26.04 -9.38
CA VAL A 133 15.70 -26.11 -10.10
C VAL A 133 15.47 -25.82 -11.57
N HIS A 134 16.20 -24.86 -12.10
CA HIS A 134 16.09 -24.42 -13.49
C HIS A 134 17.46 -24.26 -14.15
N SER A 135 17.47 -24.42 -15.46
CA SER A 135 18.67 -24.13 -16.29
C SER A 135 18.59 -22.67 -16.76
N VAL A 136 19.65 -21.91 -16.57
CA VAL A 136 19.72 -20.52 -17.03
C VAL A 136 19.85 -20.49 -18.56
N ASP A 137 18.82 -19.99 -19.24
CA ASP A 137 18.80 -19.90 -20.72
C ASP A 137 19.56 -18.66 -21.19
N SER A 138 19.36 -17.53 -20.53
CA SER A 138 20.08 -16.28 -20.83
C SER A 138 20.38 -15.49 -19.57
N VAL A 139 21.42 -14.66 -19.64
CA VAL A 139 21.84 -13.69 -18.63
C VAL A 139 21.94 -12.34 -19.30
N GLY A 140 21.51 -11.26 -18.66
CA GLY A 140 21.55 -9.94 -19.24
C GLY A 140 21.47 -8.81 -18.21
N VAL A 141 21.61 -7.59 -18.71
CA VAL A 141 21.47 -6.35 -17.96
C VAL A 141 20.51 -5.40 -18.70
N PHE A 142 20.00 -4.39 -17.99
CA PHE A 142 19.21 -3.31 -18.60
C PHE A 142 20.09 -2.07 -18.83
N SER A 143 20.20 -1.61 -20.10
CA SER A 143 21.00 -0.43 -20.49
C SER A 143 20.36 0.35 -21.65
N PRO A 144 19.26 1.09 -21.48
CA PRO A 144 18.07 0.81 -20.69
C PRO A 144 17.29 -0.42 -21.20
N LYS A 145 17.56 -0.86 -22.43
CA LYS A 145 16.98 -2.07 -23.02
C LYS A 145 17.68 -3.32 -22.50
N GLN A 146 16.99 -4.43 -22.58
CA GLN A 146 17.56 -5.75 -22.28
C GLN A 146 18.76 -6.01 -23.20
N THR A 147 19.90 -6.25 -22.60
CA THR A 147 21.17 -6.56 -23.29
C THR A 147 21.75 -7.82 -22.70
N SER A 148 21.95 -8.84 -23.56
CA SER A 148 22.58 -10.10 -23.10
C SER A 148 24.06 -9.89 -22.77
N VAL A 149 24.50 -10.55 -21.67
CA VAL A 149 25.89 -10.60 -21.25
C VAL A 149 26.31 -12.05 -21.00
N ASP A 150 27.60 -12.32 -20.95
CA ASP A 150 28.11 -13.70 -20.75
C ASP A 150 27.93 -14.16 -19.29
N ALA A 151 28.03 -13.25 -18.34
CA ALA A 151 27.94 -13.52 -16.91
C ALA A 151 27.59 -12.26 -16.12
N LEU A 152 27.06 -12.46 -14.89
CA LEU A 152 26.96 -11.44 -13.84
C LEU A 152 27.93 -11.77 -12.72
N TYR A 153 28.61 -10.73 -12.23
CA TYR A 153 29.63 -10.80 -11.19
C TYR A 153 29.12 -10.23 -9.87
N PRO A 154 29.85 -10.44 -8.75
CA PRO A 154 29.47 -9.87 -7.46
C PRO A 154 29.22 -8.38 -7.51
N GLY A 155 28.10 -7.92 -6.92
CA GLY A 155 27.64 -6.55 -6.94
C GLY A 155 26.79 -6.16 -8.13
N GLU A 156 26.84 -6.92 -9.24
CA GLU A 156 26.05 -6.61 -10.42
C GLU A 156 24.57 -6.99 -10.26
N VAL A 157 23.72 -6.14 -10.84
CA VAL A 157 22.29 -6.36 -10.99
C VAL A 157 21.97 -6.64 -12.45
N GLY A 158 21.28 -7.72 -12.71
CA GLY A 158 20.88 -8.12 -14.05
C GLY A 158 19.69 -9.05 -14.01
N PHE A 159 19.36 -9.63 -15.14
CA PHE A 159 18.24 -10.58 -15.25
C PHE A 159 18.70 -11.94 -15.78
N ILE A 160 17.92 -12.95 -15.43
CA ILE A 160 18.01 -14.27 -16.04
C ILE A 160 16.67 -14.69 -16.60
N THR A 161 16.70 -15.51 -17.65
CA THR A 161 15.59 -16.34 -18.09
C THR A 161 15.96 -17.81 -17.92
N ALA A 162 15.03 -18.64 -17.51
CA ALA A 162 15.29 -20.05 -17.19
C ALA A 162 14.09 -20.94 -17.52
N SER A 163 13.33 -20.61 -18.56
CA SER A 163 12.12 -21.34 -19.01
C SER A 163 11.12 -21.60 -17.87
N ILE A 164 11.06 -20.71 -16.88
CA ILE A 164 10.13 -20.79 -15.75
C ILE A 164 8.74 -20.44 -16.25
N LYS A 165 7.76 -21.29 -15.97
CA LYS A 165 6.38 -21.13 -16.47
C LYS A 165 5.46 -20.44 -15.46
N HIS A 166 5.78 -20.55 -14.18
CA HIS A 166 4.95 -20.05 -13.09
C HIS A 166 5.74 -19.09 -12.21
N VAL A 167 5.27 -17.84 -12.08
CA VAL A 167 5.89 -16.84 -11.20
C VAL A 167 5.91 -17.33 -9.73
N ALA A 168 4.97 -18.18 -9.35
CA ALA A 168 4.95 -18.78 -8.01
C ALA A 168 6.24 -19.60 -7.66
N GLU A 169 7.04 -19.98 -8.66
CA GLU A 169 8.33 -20.64 -8.46
C GLU A 169 9.48 -19.64 -8.16
N THR A 170 9.21 -18.33 -8.31
CA THR A 170 10.17 -17.24 -8.11
C THR A 170 9.66 -16.28 -7.02
N GLN A 171 10.01 -16.57 -5.78
CA GLN A 171 9.61 -15.73 -4.66
C GLN A 171 10.58 -14.56 -4.50
N VAL A 172 10.07 -13.33 -4.50
CA VAL A 172 10.89 -12.13 -4.27
C VAL A 172 11.55 -12.19 -2.90
N GLY A 173 12.87 -11.92 -2.87
CA GLY A 173 13.70 -12.06 -1.68
C GLY A 173 14.33 -13.44 -1.51
N ASP A 174 14.03 -14.40 -2.41
CA ASP A 174 14.67 -15.72 -2.38
C ASP A 174 16.16 -15.66 -2.77
N THR A 175 16.89 -16.68 -2.35
CA THR A 175 18.31 -16.86 -2.69
C THR A 175 18.46 -17.89 -3.81
N ILE A 176 19.16 -17.49 -4.85
CA ILE A 176 19.50 -18.35 -5.98
C ILE A 176 20.94 -18.84 -5.79
N ILE A 177 21.13 -20.17 -5.86
CA ILE A 177 22.43 -20.83 -5.69
C ILE A 177 22.75 -21.75 -6.87
N ASP A 178 24.03 -22.13 -7.03
CA ASP A 178 24.43 -23.18 -7.97
C ASP A 178 24.03 -24.56 -7.42
N GLU A 179 23.28 -25.34 -8.19
CA GLU A 179 22.91 -26.72 -7.82
C GLU A 179 24.12 -27.60 -7.55
N LYS A 180 25.25 -27.37 -8.23
CA LYS A 180 26.48 -28.18 -8.10
C LYS A 180 27.31 -27.83 -6.87
N SER A 181 27.19 -26.63 -6.38
CA SER A 181 27.94 -26.12 -5.21
C SER A 181 26.97 -25.43 -4.24
N PRO A 182 26.05 -26.19 -3.63
CA PRO A 182 24.98 -25.60 -2.83
C PRO A 182 25.54 -24.93 -1.56
N VAL A 183 25.04 -23.74 -1.27
CA VAL A 183 25.23 -23.02 0.00
C VAL A 183 24.04 -23.36 0.88
N THR A 184 24.26 -23.47 2.18
CA THR A 184 23.20 -23.82 3.15
C THR A 184 22.51 -22.62 3.78
N GLU A 185 23.16 -21.46 3.79
CA GLU A 185 22.64 -20.24 4.40
C GLU A 185 22.06 -19.31 3.32
N PRO A 186 20.75 -18.98 3.37
CA PRO A 186 20.18 -18.01 2.47
C PRO A 186 20.68 -16.60 2.77
N LEU A 187 20.69 -15.74 1.76
CA LEU A 187 20.87 -14.31 1.96
C LEU A 187 19.71 -13.73 2.79
N ALA A 188 19.97 -12.64 3.52
CA ALA A 188 18.90 -11.89 4.13
C ALA A 188 17.99 -11.37 3.02
N GLY A 189 16.81 -11.99 2.91
CA GLY A 189 15.81 -11.67 1.90
C GLY A 189 14.95 -10.48 2.31
N PHE A 190 14.00 -10.15 1.46
CA PHE A 190 12.97 -9.16 1.80
C PHE A 190 11.91 -9.77 2.71
N LYS A 191 11.38 -8.96 3.64
CA LYS A 191 10.19 -9.37 4.39
C LYS A 191 9.01 -9.51 3.42
N PRO A 192 8.22 -10.60 3.52
CA PRO A 192 7.02 -10.74 2.70
C PRO A 192 6.11 -9.51 2.86
N SER A 193 5.65 -8.97 1.75
CA SER A 193 4.65 -7.93 1.76
C SER A 193 3.30 -8.53 2.15
N VAL A 194 2.72 -8.03 3.24
CA VAL A 194 1.42 -8.50 3.73
C VAL A 194 0.37 -7.43 3.38
N PRO A 195 -0.73 -7.80 2.72
CA PRO A 195 -1.83 -6.88 2.48
C PRO A 195 -2.40 -6.34 3.79
N VAL A 196 -2.71 -5.05 3.83
CA VAL A 196 -3.26 -4.37 5.01
C VAL A 196 -4.62 -3.74 4.75
N VAL A 197 -4.98 -3.55 3.48
CA VAL A 197 -6.25 -2.99 3.02
C VAL A 197 -6.96 -4.01 2.14
N PHE A 198 -8.23 -4.25 2.40
CA PHE A 198 -9.04 -5.21 1.66
C PHE A 198 -10.31 -4.57 1.13
N CYS A 199 -10.68 -4.88 -0.11
CA CYS A 199 -11.98 -4.51 -0.66
C CYS A 199 -12.48 -5.59 -1.63
N GLY A 200 -13.78 -5.61 -1.87
CA GLY A 200 -14.39 -6.41 -2.94
C GLY A 200 -14.33 -5.64 -4.26
N LEU A 201 -13.94 -6.31 -5.33
CA LEU A 201 -14.02 -5.84 -6.71
C LEU A 201 -15.07 -6.66 -7.45
N PHE A 202 -16.11 -6.00 -7.94
CA PHE A 202 -17.23 -6.63 -8.63
C PHE A 202 -17.37 -6.00 -10.03
N PRO A 203 -17.52 -6.79 -11.09
CA PRO A 203 -17.75 -6.23 -12.41
C PRO A 203 -19.15 -5.57 -12.45
N VAL A 204 -19.26 -4.47 -13.20
CA VAL A 204 -20.54 -3.79 -13.44
C VAL A 204 -21.46 -4.69 -14.27
N ASP A 205 -20.90 -5.35 -15.27
CA ASP A 205 -21.58 -6.38 -16.05
C ASP A 205 -21.21 -7.76 -15.51
N ALA A 206 -22.22 -8.58 -15.18
CA ALA A 206 -22.01 -9.93 -14.66
C ALA A 206 -21.27 -10.86 -15.62
N ASP A 207 -21.37 -10.60 -16.93
CA ASP A 207 -20.71 -11.39 -17.97
C ASP A 207 -19.17 -11.19 -17.94
N ASP A 208 -18.67 -10.07 -17.37
CA ASP A 208 -17.24 -9.78 -17.24
C ASP A 208 -16.55 -10.51 -16.06
N TYR A 209 -17.26 -11.38 -15.32
CA TYR A 209 -16.70 -12.07 -14.15
C TYR A 209 -15.45 -12.92 -14.50
N GLU A 210 -15.53 -13.69 -15.59
CA GLU A 210 -14.39 -14.52 -16.03
C GLU A 210 -13.23 -13.67 -16.54
N ASP A 211 -13.52 -12.58 -17.23
CA ASP A 211 -12.51 -11.64 -17.72
C ASP A 211 -11.82 -10.92 -16.54
N LEU A 212 -12.56 -10.60 -15.48
CA LEU A 212 -12.01 -10.08 -14.24
C LEU A 212 -11.06 -11.10 -13.58
N ARG A 213 -11.45 -12.38 -13.51
CA ARG A 213 -10.60 -13.45 -12.97
C ARG A 213 -9.27 -13.54 -13.69
N GLU A 214 -9.33 -13.59 -15.03
CA GLU A 214 -8.11 -13.67 -15.86
C GLU A 214 -7.23 -12.44 -15.72
N SER A 215 -7.83 -11.26 -15.66
CA SER A 215 -7.11 -9.99 -15.51
C SER A 215 -6.42 -9.87 -14.15
N LEU A 216 -7.11 -10.26 -13.06
CA LEU A 216 -6.51 -10.34 -11.73
C LEU A 216 -5.35 -11.35 -11.68
N ALA A 217 -5.50 -12.51 -12.33
CA ALA A 217 -4.43 -13.48 -12.43
C ALA A 217 -3.22 -12.95 -13.20
N LYS A 218 -3.44 -12.21 -14.30
CA LYS A 218 -2.37 -11.54 -15.07
C LYS A 218 -1.68 -10.44 -14.26
N LEU A 219 -2.43 -9.63 -13.52
CA LEU A 219 -1.86 -8.62 -12.61
C LEU A 219 -0.98 -9.26 -11.54
N ARG A 220 -1.44 -10.35 -10.92
CA ARG A 220 -0.70 -11.08 -9.89
C ARG A 220 0.63 -11.66 -10.40
N LEU A 221 0.75 -11.98 -11.68
CA LEU A 221 2.02 -12.41 -12.26
C LEU A 221 3.12 -11.34 -12.13
N ASN A 222 2.73 -10.06 -12.15
CA ASN A 222 3.64 -8.92 -12.10
C ASN A 222 3.63 -8.19 -10.74
N ASP A 223 2.81 -8.66 -9.80
CA ASP A 223 2.68 -8.08 -8.46
C ASP A 223 2.46 -9.19 -7.43
N SER A 224 3.55 -9.65 -6.84
CA SER A 224 3.53 -10.72 -5.83
C SER A 224 2.87 -10.32 -4.51
N SER A 225 2.67 -9.02 -4.26
CA SER A 225 2.01 -8.49 -3.07
C SER A 225 0.49 -8.49 -3.17
N PHE A 226 -0.04 -8.67 -4.39
CA PHE A 226 -1.46 -8.64 -4.66
C PHE A 226 -2.10 -10.02 -4.41
N HIS A 227 -3.14 -10.06 -3.58
CA HIS A 227 -3.88 -11.28 -3.27
C HIS A 227 -5.35 -11.09 -3.63
N PHE A 228 -5.97 -12.14 -4.14
CA PHE A 228 -7.41 -12.14 -4.40
C PHE A 228 -8.00 -13.53 -4.19
N GLU A 229 -9.25 -13.57 -3.76
CA GLU A 229 -10.07 -14.76 -3.55
C GLU A 229 -11.50 -14.48 -4.05
N ALA A 230 -12.21 -15.53 -4.43
CA ALA A 230 -13.58 -15.38 -4.91
C ALA A 230 -14.50 -14.89 -3.77
N GLU A 231 -15.34 -13.91 -4.07
CA GLU A 231 -16.32 -13.33 -3.16
C GLU A 231 -17.69 -13.33 -3.84
N THR A 232 -18.75 -13.56 -3.06
CA THR A 232 -20.14 -13.46 -3.51
C THR A 232 -20.89 -12.46 -2.64
N SER A 233 -21.52 -11.49 -3.27
CA SER A 233 -22.41 -10.52 -2.62
C SER A 233 -23.84 -10.75 -3.07
N ALA A 234 -24.78 -10.73 -2.13
CA ALA A 234 -26.19 -10.82 -2.47
C ALA A 234 -26.68 -9.61 -3.30
N ALA A 235 -26.02 -8.46 -3.15
CA ALA A 235 -26.35 -7.23 -3.85
C ALA A 235 -25.62 -7.05 -5.19
N LEU A 236 -24.34 -7.50 -5.28
CA LEU A 236 -23.45 -7.25 -6.41
C LEU A 236 -23.15 -8.49 -7.26
N GLY A 237 -23.56 -9.68 -6.81
CA GLY A 237 -23.28 -10.93 -7.52
C GLY A 237 -21.90 -11.49 -7.21
N PHE A 238 -21.25 -12.03 -8.23
CA PHE A 238 -19.93 -12.64 -8.13
C PHE A 238 -18.82 -11.61 -8.35
N GLY A 239 -17.77 -11.67 -7.54
CA GLY A 239 -16.61 -10.81 -7.60
C GLY A 239 -15.40 -11.42 -6.89
N TYR A 240 -14.45 -10.57 -6.52
CA TYR A 240 -13.23 -10.99 -5.84
C TYR A 240 -12.93 -10.08 -4.66
N ARG A 241 -12.61 -10.68 -3.52
CA ARG A 241 -12.01 -10.00 -2.38
C ARG A 241 -10.52 -9.85 -2.64
N CYS A 242 -10.04 -8.61 -2.66
CA CYS A 242 -8.67 -8.30 -3.00
C CYS A 242 -7.96 -7.65 -1.82
N GLY A 243 -6.68 -8.04 -1.61
CA GLY A 243 -5.80 -7.49 -0.59
C GLY A 243 -4.71 -6.62 -1.20
N PHE A 244 -4.48 -5.46 -0.62
CA PHE A 244 -3.58 -4.41 -1.10
C PHE A 244 -2.62 -3.94 0.00
N LEU A 245 -1.45 -3.44 -0.38
CA LEU A 245 -0.47 -2.85 0.54
C LEU A 245 -0.93 -1.51 1.15
N GLY A 246 -1.92 -0.87 0.54
CA GLY A 246 -2.47 0.40 0.96
C GLY A 246 -3.43 0.96 -0.08
N LEU A 247 -3.97 2.16 0.17
CA LEU A 247 -4.95 2.81 -0.72
C LEU A 247 -4.37 3.13 -2.11
N LEU A 248 -3.15 3.63 -2.18
CA LEU A 248 -2.51 3.93 -3.46
C LEU A 248 -2.34 2.66 -4.31
N HIS A 249 -2.00 1.54 -3.69
CA HIS A 249 -1.91 0.26 -4.39
C HIS A 249 -3.29 -0.17 -4.93
N LEU A 250 -4.35 -0.01 -4.14
CA LEU A 250 -5.73 -0.24 -4.56
C LEU A 250 -6.10 0.61 -5.80
N GLU A 251 -5.84 1.92 -5.75
CA GLU A 251 -6.11 2.85 -6.84
C GLU A 251 -5.34 2.47 -8.13
N ILE A 252 -4.07 2.11 -8.01
CA ILE A 252 -3.24 1.68 -9.15
C ILE A 252 -3.81 0.40 -9.78
N VAL A 253 -4.18 -0.59 -8.98
CA VAL A 253 -4.76 -1.84 -9.49
C VAL A 253 -6.10 -1.60 -10.19
N GLN A 254 -6.98 -0.77 -9.60
CA GLN A 254 -8.25 -0.38 -10.24
C GLN A 254 -8.03 0.33 -11.58
N GLU A 255 -7.12 1.30 -11.62
CA GLU A 255 -6.81 2.04 -12.83
C GLU A 255 -6.23 1.13 -13.92
N ARG A 256 -5.41 0.16 -13.54
CA ARG A 256 -4.87 -0.84 -14.47
C ARG A 256 -5.96 -1.77 -15.01
N LEU A 257 -6.87 -2.24 -14.15
CA LEU A 257 -8.00 -3.06 -14.58
C LEU A 257 -8.89 -2.33 -15.57
N LEU A 258 -9.15 -1.04 -15.35
CA LEU A 258 -9.90 -0.20 -16.26
C LEU A 258 -9.16 0.03 -17.58
N ARG A 259 -7.87 0.45 -17.55
CA ARG A 259 -7.14 0.87 -18.74
C ARG A 259 -6.53 -0.25 -19.57
N GLU A 260 -6.01 -1.30 -18.91
CA GLU A 260 -5.31 -2.40 -19.59
C GLU A 260 -6.27 -3.51 -20.02
N PHE A 261 -7.40 -3.67 -19.30
CA PHE A 261 -8.33 -4.78 -19.49
C PHE A 261 -9.76 -4.34 -19.82
N ASP A 262 -10.02 -3.02 -19.87
CA ASP A 262 -11.35 -2.45 -20.20
C ASP A 262 -12.48 -2.95 -19.27
N LEU A 263 -12.18 -3.09 -17.98
CA LEU A 263 -13.11 -3.59 -16.98
C LEU A 263 -13.65 -2.46 -16.11
N ASP A 264 -14.97 -2.25 -16.17
CA ASP A 264 -15.70 -1.37 -15.26
C ASP A 264 -16.05 -2.10 -13.97
N LEU A 265 -15.60 -1.57 -12.83
CA LEU A 265 -15.69 -2.24 -11.54
C LEU A 265 -16.43 -1.42 -10.49
N ILE A 266 -17.23 -2.12 -9.68
CA ILE A 266 -17.76 -1.63 -8.42
C ILE A 266 -16.81 -2.07 -7.30
N THR A 267 -16.36 -1.12 -6.50
CA THR A 267 -15.49 -1.38 -5.35
C THR A 267 -16.25 -1.20 -4.05
N THR A 268 -16.18 -2.17 -3.16
CA THR A 268 -16.72 -2.01 -1.80
C THR A 268 -15.82 -1.10 -0.97
N ALA A 269 -16.35 -0.58 0.14
CA ALA A 269 -15.55 0.23 1.06
C ALA A 269 -14.32 -0.56 1.55
N PRO A 270 -13.14 0.06 1.58
CA PRO A 270 -11.94 -0.60 2.07
C PRO A 270 -12.08 -0.97 3.55
N SER A 271 -11.53 -2.11 3.93
CA SER A 271 -11.51 -2.64 5.30
C SER A 271 -10.10 -3.12 5.67
N VAL A 272 -9.89 -3.39 6.95
CA VAL A 272 -8.66 -3.94 7.50
C VAL A 272 -8.92 -5.36 8.02
N ILE A 273 -7.88 -6.08 8.40
CA ILE A 273 -8.02 -7.37 9.07
C ILE A 273 -8.31 -7.13 10.56
N TYR A 274 -9.39 -7.72 11.05
CA TYR A 274 -9.72 -7.76 12.48
C TYR A 274 -9.43 -9.14 13.03
N ARG A 275 -8.94 -9.23 14.26
CA ARG A 275 -8.79 -10.49 15.00
C ARG A 275 -9.93 -10.64 15.97
N VAL A 276 -10.78 -11.61 15.71
CA VAL A 276 -11.94 -11.93 16.54
C VAL A 276 -11.60 -13.14 17.40
N HIS A 277 -11.54 -12.94 18.71
CA HIS A 277 -11.35 -14.00 19.68
C HIS A 277 -12.71 -14.56 20.03
N MET A 278 -12.90 -15.83 19.73
CA MET A 278 -14.13 -16.56 19.98
C MET A 278 -14.12 -17.19 21.37
N ARG A 279 -15.29 -17.32 21.99
CA ARG A 279 -15.44 -17.94 23.33
C ARG A 279 -15.02 -19.41 23.39
N ASN A 280 -14.92 -20.10 22.28
CA ASN A 280 -14.39 -21.44 22.16
C ASN A 280 -12.84 -21.50 22.20
N GLY A 281 -12.18 -20.35 22.19
CA GLY A 281 -10.72 -20.19 22.21
C GLY A 281 -10.09 -20.03 20.82
N ASP A 282 -10.87 -20.08 19.74
CA ASP A 282 -10.37 -19.84 18.37
C ASP A 282 -10.16 -18.34 18.14
N ILE A 283 -9.22 -18.03 17.23
CA ILE A 283 -8.97 -16.66 16.75
C ILE A 283 -9.24 -16.67 15.25
N GLU A 284 -10.19 -15.86 14.83
CA GLU A 284 -10.56 -15.71 13.42
C GLU A 284 -10.07 -14.35 12.90
N GLU A 285 -9.42 -14.35 11.74
CA GLU A 285 -9.05 -13.12 11.04
C GLU A 285 -10.17 -12.75 10.04
N ILE A 286 -10.83 -11.63 10.29
CA ILE A 286 -11.99 -11.16 9.52
C ILE A 286 -11.59 -9.88 8.77
N HIS A 287 -11.70 -9.89 7.46
CA HIS A 287 -11.53 -8.71 6.60
C HIS A 287 -12.79 -8.36 5.79
N ASN A 288 -13.79 -9.26 5.79
CA ASN A 288 -15.08 -9.04 5.16
C ASN A 288 -16.17 -8.86 6.24
N PRO A 289 -16.91 -7.73 6.27
CA PRO A 289 -18.03 -7.55 7.21
C PRO A 289 -19.13 -8.61 7.09
N ALA A 290 -19.25 -9.29 5.93
CA ALA A 290 -20.24 -10.36 5.75
C ALA A 290 -19.94 -11.55 6.68
N ASP A 291 -18.66 -11.86 6.92
CA ASP A 291 -18.21 -13.00 7.71
C ASP A 291 -18.19 -12.73 9.23
N TRP A 292 -18.69 -11.56 9.67
CA TRP A 292 -18.68 -11.19 11.08
C TRP A 292 -19.49 -12.20 11.91
N PRO A 293 -18.86 -12.84 12.94
CA PRO A 293 -19.50 -13.86 13.76
C PRO A 293 -20.68 -13.31 14.58
N ASP A 294 -21.50 -14.23 15.08
CA ASP A 294 -22.56 -13.87 16.04
C ASP A 294 -21.94 -13.19 17.27
N PRO A 295 -22.38 -11.98 17.64
CA PRO A 295 -21.86 -11.25 18.80
C PRO A 295 -21.89 -12.04 20.12
N VAL A 296 -22.77 -13.04 20.25
CA VAL A 296 -22.85 -13.92 21.45
C VAL A 296 -21.62 -14.82 21.57
N GLN A 297 -21.01 -15.19 20.43
CA GLN A 297 -19.85 -16.09 20.37
C GLN A 297 -18.52 -15.33 20.51
N ILE A 298 -18.52 -14.01 20.38
CA ILE A 298 -17.34 -13.17 20.46
C ILE A 298 -16.97 -12.94 21.93
N GLU A 299 -15.69 -13.15 22.27
CA GLU A 299 -15.11 -12.78 23.55
C GLU A 299 -14.53 -11.35 23.51
N LYS A 300 -13.64 -11.09 22.55
CA LYS A 300 -13.06 -9.76 22.29
C LYS A 300 -12.71 -9.60 20.81
N VAL A 301 -12.52 -8.37 20.38
CA VAL A 301 -12.08 -8.05 19.02
C VAL A 301 -10.89 -7.13 19.08
N GLU A 302 -9.90 -7.40 18.23
CA GLU A 302 -8.71 -6.58 18.07
C GLU A 302 -8.66 -5.99 16.66
N GLU A 303 -8.23 -4.73 16.57
CA GLU A 303 -8.00 -4.00 15.33
C GLU A 303 -6.52 -3.60 15.18
N PRO A 304 -6.00 -3.50 13.94
CA PRO A 304 -4.62 -3.07 13.71
C PRO A 304 -4.47 -1.58 14.01
N TRP A 305 -3.40 -1.24 14.71
CA TRP A 305 -2.99 0.13 14.99
C TRP A 305 -1.71 0.47 14.25
N ILE A 306 -1.57 1.75 13.93
CA ILE A 306 -0.41 2.32 13.27
C ILE A 306 0.24 3.38 14.16
N ARG A 307 1.54 3.54 13.99
CA ARG A 307 2.28 4.72 14.42
C ARG A 307 2.41 5.66 13.23
N ALA A 308 1.75 6.79 13.33
CA ALA A 308 1.67 7.80 12.29
C ALA A 308 2.53 9.02 12.64
N THR A 309 3.29 9.50 11.67
CA THR A 309 4.10 10.73 11.77
C THR A 309 3.51 11.78 10.81
N ILE A 310 3.13 12.94 11.34
CA ILE A 310 2.53 14.03 10.58
C ILE A 310 3.42 15.26 10.74
N LEU A 311 3.94 15.77 9.61
CA LEU A 311 4.62 17.06 9.58
C LEU A 311 3.70 18.11 8.97
N VAL A 312 3.56 19.24 9.65
CA VAL A 312 2.63 20.28 9.23
C VAL A 312 3.15 21.67 9.67
N PRO A 313 2.94 22.75 8.89
CA PRO A 313 3.19 24.10 9.36
C PRO A 313 2.39 24.40 10.64
N ASP A 314 2.97 25.16 11.58
CA ASP A 314 2.40 25.42 12.91
C ASP A 314 0.96 25.99 12.85
N GLU A 315 0.67 26.82 11.84
CA GLU A 315 -0.68 27.40 11.63
C GLU A 315 -1.79 26.35 11.44
N PHE A 316 -1.48 25.15 10.97
CA PHE A 316 -2.43 24.05 10.76
C PHE A 316 -2.38 22.97 11.86
N LEU A 317 -1.53 23.12 12.87
CA LEU A 317 -1.36 22.12 13.92
C LEU A 317 -2.68 21.85 14.66
N GLY A 318 -3.40 22.90 15.07
CA GLY A 318 -4.67 22.75 15.78
C GLY A 318 -5.70 21.88 15.04
N PRO A 319 -6.02 22.16 13.77
CA PRO A 319 -6.88 21.31 12.95
C PRO A 319 -6.40 19.86 12.83
N VAL A 320 -5.09 19.62 12.73
CA VAL A 320 -4.52 18.25 12.66
C VAL A 320 -4.72 17.50 13.96
N LEU A 321 -4.43 18.12 15.11
CA LEU A 321 -4.65 17.51 16.42
C LEU A 321 -6.13 17.15 16.63
N ALA A 322 -7.04 18.06 16.25
CA ALA A 322 -8.48 17.79 16.31
C ALA A 322 -8.90 16.60 15.42
N LEU A 323 -8.37 16.53 14.19
CA LEU A 323 -8.63 15.42 13.30
C LEU A 323 -8.14 14.10 13.88
N CYS A 324 -6.91 14.04 14.41
CA CYS A 324 -6.37 12.83 15.03
C CYS A 324 -7.22 12.40 16.24
N GLN A 325 -7.66 13.33 17.07
CA GLN A 325 -8.52 13.05 18.21
C GLN A 325 -9.90 12.53 17.78
N GLU A 326 -10.52 13.12 16.75
CA GLU A 326 -11.77 12.60 16.16
C GLU A 326 -11.64 11.16 15.69
N ARG A 327 -10.44 10.77 15.21
CA ARG A 327 -10.10 9.42 14.72
C ARG A 327 -9.55 8.50 15.81
N ARG A 328 -9.87 8.74 17.06
CA ARG A 328 -9.44 7.93 18.22
C ARG A 328 -7.91 7.87 18.40
N GLY A 329 -7.21 8.88 17.88
CA GLY A 329 -5.76 8.95 17.95
C GLY A 329 -5.24 9.23 19.34
N GLU A 330 -4.15 8.54 19.69
CA GLU A 330 -3.37 8.73 20.93
C GLU A 330 -2.09 9.49 20.57
N GLN A 331 -1.92 10.70 21.11
CA GLN A 331 -0.71 11.47 20.89
C GLN A 331 0.46 10.83 21.64
N ILE A 332 1.53 10.50 20.90
CA ILE A 332 2.77 9.96 21.49
C ILE A 332 3.75 11.12 21.75
N GLU A 333 3.94 11.96 20.72
CA GLU A 333 4.97 12.99 20.74
C GLU A 333 4.51 14.18 19.91
N LEU A 334 4.97 15.37 20.32
CA LEU A 334 4.82 16.61 19.57
C LEU A 334 6.14 17.37 19.69
N THR A 335 6.83 17.48 18.59
CA THR A 335 8.10 18.18 18.48
C THR A 335 8.09 19.18 17.33
N TYR A 336 9.11 20.00 17.22
CA TYR A 336 9.23 20.95 16.12
C TYR A 336 10.48 20.63 15.30
N ALA A 337 10.29 20.50 14.01
CA ALA A 337 11.31 20.31 13.00
C ALA A 337 11.49 21.61 12.21
N GLY A 338 12.34 22.50 12.70
CA GLY A 338 12.45 23.85 12.18
C GLY A 338 11.16 24.66 12.37
N SER A 339 10.54 25.10 11.28
CA SER A 339 9.25 25.84 11.29
C SER A 339 8.00 24.95 11.20
N ARG A 340 8.17 23.63 11.21
CA ARG A 340 7.07 22.66 11.13
C ARG A 340 6.88 21.91 12.43
N ALA A 341 5.64 21.69 12.83
CA ALA A 341 5.32 20.78 13.91
C ALA A 341 5.35 19.33 13.40
N MET A 342 6.00 18.45 14.14
CA MET A 342 5.99 17.01 13.94
C MET A 342 5.14 16.38 15.05
N ALA A 343 3.99 15.85 14.67
CA ALA A 343 3.07 15.17 15.58
C ALA A 343 3.13 13.66 15.31
N VAL A 344 3.45 12.88 16.34
CA VAL A 344 3.45 11.42 16.28
C VAL A 344 2.24 10.90 17.04
N TYR A 345 1.43 10.12 16.35
CA TYR A 345 0.19 9.54 16.88
C TYR A 345 0.16 8.03 16.71
N ARG A 346 -0.51 7.36 17.63
CA ARG A 346 -1.08 6.04 17.37
C ARG A 346 -2.50 6.21 16.89
N LEU A 347 -2.85 5.54 15.79
CA LEU A 347 -4.18 5.61 15.17
C LEU A 347 -4.64 4.20 14.81
N PRO A 348 -5.93 3.87 14.97
CA PRO A 348 -6.46 2.65 14.39
C PRO A 348 -6.41 2.73 12.85
N LEU A 349 -5.86 1.70 12.20
CA LEU A 349 -5.70 1.71 10.74
C LEU A 349 -7.03 1.90 10.01
N ASN A 350 -8.12 1.32 10.51
CA ASN A 350 -9.44 1.46 9.91
C ASN A 350 -9.96 2.91 9.89
N GLU A 351 -9.54 3.76 10.84
CA GLU A 351 -9.90 5.19 10.84
C GLU A 351 -9.10 5.98 9.81
N VAL A 352 -7.95 5.46 9.39
CA VAL A 352 -7.05 6.09 8.40
C VAL A 352 -7.42 5.70 6.98
N VAL A 353 -7.72 4.43 6.75
CA VAL A 353 -8.02 3.87 5.43
C VAL A 353 -9.27 4.49 4.79
N PHE A 354 -10.19 5.04 5.56
CA PHE A 354 -11.47 5.50 5.04
C PHE A 354 -11.40 6.85 4.32
N ASP A 355 -11.00 7.92 5.02
CA ASP A 355 -10.98 9.29 4.47
C ASP A 355 -9.99 10.23 5.19
N PHE A 356 -9.15 9.67 6.06
CA PHE A 356 -8.24 10.47 6.89
C PHE A 356 -7.28 11.32 6.07
N TYR A 357 -6.70 10.71 5.02
CA TYR A 357 -5.72 11.39 4.17
C TYR A 357 -6.33 12.59 3.44
N ASP A 358 -7.52 12.41 2.87
CA ASP A 358 -8.23 13.49 2.17
C ASP A 358 -8.61 14.62 3.13
N ARG A 359 -9.06 14.27 4.32
CA ARG A 359 -9.37 15.25 5.36
C ARG A 359 -8.12 15.97 5.85
N LEU A 360 -7.02 15.24 6.05
CA LEU A 360 -5.73 15.81 6.43
C LEU A 360 -5.27 16.84 5.39
N LYS A 361 -5.31 16.49 4.11
CA LYS A 361 -4.99 17.39 2.99
C LYS A 361 -5.93 18.60 2.97
N SER A 362 -7.21 18.39 3.17
CA SER A 362 -8.21 19.47 3.17
C SER A 362 -7.97 20.47 4.29
N VAL A 363 -7.81 20.02 5.54
CA VAL A 363 -7.65 20.91 6.72
C VAL A 363 -6.30 21.62 6.74
N THR A 364 -5.31 21.10 6.01
CA THR A 364 -3.96 21.68 5.91
C THR A 364 -3.68 22.33 4.56
N ARG A 365 -4.67 22.45 3.68
CA ARG A 365 -4.51 22.97 2.31
C ARG A 365 -3.41 22.25 1.51
N GLY A 366 -3.20 20.98 1.78
CA GLY A 366 -2.17 20.15 1.14
C GLY A 366 -0.76 20.28 1.74
N TYR A 367 -0.56 21.07 2.78
CA TYR A 367 0.77 21.28 3.37
C TYR A 367 1.21 20.20 4.37
N ALA A 368 0.31 19.33 4.85
CA ALA A 368 0.70 18.23 5.70
C ALA A 368 1.33 17.09 4.89
N SER A 369 2.42 16.53 5.40
CA SER A 369 2.91 15.22 5.01
C SER A 369 2.56 14.19 6.06
N PHE A 370 2.32 12.95 5.63
CA PHE A 370 1.85 11.86 6.46
C PHE A 370 2.56 10.58 6.06
N ASP A 371 3.11 9.91 7.05
CA ASP A 371 3.70 8.58 6.92
C ASP A 371 3.29 7.72 8.10
N TYR A 372 3.21 6.40 7.92
CA TYR A 372 2.84 5.49 9.00
C TYR A 372 3.47 4.11 8.88
N GLN A 373 3.56 3.44 10.01
CA GLN A 373 4.00 2.05 10.12
C GLN A 373 3.00 1.26 10.95
N LEU A 374 2.74 0.01 10.57
CA LEU A 374 1.97 -0.92 11.38
C LEU A 374 2.70 -1.17 12.70
N GLU A 375 1.98 -1.10 13.81
CA GLU A 375 2.56 -1.31 15.15
C GLU A 375 2.06 -2.63 15.75
N ASP A 376 0.85 -2.66 16.24
CA ASP A 376 0.29 -3.81 16.95
C ASP A 376 -1.23 -3.97 16.69
N TYR A 377 -1.80 -5.02 17.22
CA TYR A 377 -3.25 -5.20 17.34
C TYR A 377 -3.71 -4.84 18.75
N ARG A 378 -4.80 -4.10 18.85
CA ARG A 378 -5.37 -3.68 20.13
C ARG A 378 -6.85 -3.96 20.20
N GLU A 379 -7.29 -4.32 21.39
CA GLU A 379 -8.70 -4.53 21.69
C GLU A 379 -9.50 -3.23 21.47
N GLY A 380 -10.67 -3.37 20.81
CA GLY A 380 -11.60 -2.27 20.56
C GLY A 380 -13.05 -2.73 20.62
N GLU A 381 -13.94 -1.83 21.02
CA GLU A 381 -15.39 -2.06 20.98
C GLU A 381 -15.92 -1.97 19.55
N LEU A 382 -15.62 -2.97 18.74
CA LEU A 382 -15.99 -3.02 17.33
C LEU A 382 -17.33 -3.72 17.14
N VAL A 383 -18.12 -3.19 16.21
CA VAL A 383 -19.44 -3.72 15.88
C VAL A 383 -19.66 -3.71 14.38
N LYS A 384 -20.41 -4.70 13.89
CA LYS A 384 -20.92 -4.71 12.53
C LYS A 384 -22.10 -3.76 12.42
N VAL A 385 -22.01 -2.80 11.52
CA VAL A 385 -23.10 -1.92 11.13
C VAL A 385 -23.67 -2.41 9.81
N SER A 386 -24.90 -2.92 9.84
CA SER A 386 -25.62 -3.37 8.66
C SER A 386 -26.45 -2.22 8.10
N ILE A 387 -26.40 -2.03 6.78
CA ILE A 387 -27.25 -1.06 6.08
C ILE A 387 -28.41 -1.80 5.44
N LEU A 388 -29.62 -1.34 5.73
CA LEU A 388 -30.85 -1.89 5.18
C LEU A 388 -31.50 -0.87 4.25
N VAL A 389 -31.87 -1.31 3.06
CA VAL A 389 -32.63 -0.53 2.09
C VAL A 389 -33.96 -1.23 1.89
N ASN A 390 -35.06 -0.52 2.13
CA ASN A 390 -36.41 -1.08 2.13
C ASN A 390 -36.55 -2.33 3.03
N THR A 391 -35.92 -2.30 4.20
CA THR A 391 -35.84 -3.37 5.22
C THR A 391 -34.95 -4.57 4.85
N GLU A 392 -34.44 -4.66 3.63
CA GLU A 392 -33.54 -5.71 3.20
C GLU A 392 -32.07 -5.30 3.45
N PRO A 393 -31.25 -6.16 4.05
CA PRO A 393 -29.83 -5.86 4.27
C PRO A 393 -29.06 -5.86 2.96
N VAL A 394 -28.19 -4.86 2.81
CA VAL A 394 -27.27 -4.76 1.68
C VAL A 394 -25.86 -5.04 2.20
N ASP A 395 -25.36 -6.22 1.94
CA ASP A 395 -24.07 -6.73 2.44
C ASP A 395 -22.89 -5.86 2.01
N ALA A 396 -22.84 -5.44 0.74
CA ALA A 396 -21.80 -4.58 0.17
C ALA A 396 -21.68 -3.20 0.84
N LEU A 397 -22.70 -2.74 1.55
CA LEU A 397 -22.70 -1.48 2.31
C LEU A 397 -22.44 -1.69 3.81
N SER A 398 -22.38 -2.94 4.27
CA SER A 398 -22.08 -3.25 5.67
C SER A 398 -20.62 -2.91 6.00
N MET A 399 -20.39 -2.46 7.23
CA MET A 399 -19.05 -2.12 7.68
C MET A 399 -18.80 -2.56 9.13
N ILE A 400 -17.54 -2.68 9.48
CA ILE A 400 -17.10 -2.83 10.88
C ILE A 400 -16.64 -1.44 11.34
N ALA A 401 -17.17 -1.00 12.47
CA ALA A 401 -16.85 0.30 13.03
C ALA A 401 -16.75 0.25 14.55
N HIS A 402 -15.98 1.13 15.14
CA HIS A 402 -15.97 1.30 16.59
C HIS A 402 -17.35 1.81 17.06
N ARG A 403 -17.83 1.27 18.19
CA ARG A 403 -19.18 1.54 18.71
C ARG A 403 -19.49 3.03 18.83
N THR A 404 -18.52 3.84 19.25
CA THR A 404 -18.70 5.30 19.40
C THR A 404 -18.90 6.02 18.07
N GLN A 405 -18.35 5.49 16.97
CA GLN A 405 -18.43 6.07 15.62
C GLN A 405 -19.53 5.45 14.75
N SER A 406 -20.12 4.34 15.21
CA SER A 406 -21.06 3.55 14.42
C SER A 406 -22.31 4.34 14.02
N GLU A 407 -22.89 5.14 14.92
CA GLU A 407 -24.06 5.97 14.63
C GLU A 407 -23.71 7.08 13.61
N TYR A 408 -22.61 7.78 13.80
CA TYR A 408 -22.16 8.83 12.90
C TYR A 408 -21.93 8.31 11.48
N ARG A 409 -21.17 7.21 11.35
CA ARG A 409 -20.90 6.56 10.06
C ARG A 409 -22.17 6.01 9.42
N GLY A 410 -23.01 5.32 10.20
CA GLY A 410 -24.28 4.78 9.71
C GLY A 410 -25.23 5.88 9.22
N ARG A 411 -25.31 7.01 9.94
CA ARG A 411 -26.10 8.18 9.53
C ARG A 411 -25.58 8.81 8.25
N GLY A 412 -24.25 8.92 8.11
CA GLY A 412 -23.60 9.45 6.91
C GLY A 412 -23.96 8.63 5.67
N ILE A 413 -23.89 7.31 5.73
CA ILE A 413 -24.27 6.43 4.63
C ILE A 413 -25.77 6.53 4.33
N CYS A 414 -26.64 6.51 5.35
CA CYS A 414 -28.08 6.65 5.14
C CYS A 414 -28.44 7.97 4.45
N SER A 415 -27.81 9.09 4.85
CA SER A 415 -28.02 10.39 4.23
C SER A 415 -27.53 10.42 2.78
N ARG A 416 -26.35 9.85 2.51
CA ARG A 416 -25.79 9.78 1.16
C ARG A 416 -26.65 8.92 0.22
N LEU A 417 -27.11 7.76 0.69
CA LEU A 417 -28.02 6.89 -0.09
C LEU A 417 -29.35 7.60 -0.39
N LYS A 418 -29.88 8.37 0.56
CA LYS A 418 -31.11 9.16 0.33
C LYS A 418 -30.97 10.18 -0.78
N GLU A 419 -29.77 10.75 -0.97
CA GLU A 419 -29.49 11.69 -2.05
C GLU A 419 -29.32 11.00 -3.40
N LEU A 420 -28.65 9.84 -3.40
CA LEU A 420 -28.27 9.12 -4.62
C LEU A 420 -29.38 8.24 -5.17
N VAL A 421 -30.16 7.58 -4.30
CA VAL A 421 -31.22 6.66 -4.74
C VAL A 421 -32.42 7.44 -5.26
N PRO A 422 -32.86 7.22 -6.51
CA PRO A 422 -33.99 7.93 -7.10
C PRO A 422 -35.30 7.57 -6.39
N ARG A 423 -36.20 8.54 -6.31
CA ARG A 423 -37.53 8.34 -5.73
C ARG A 423 -38.33 7.33 -6.54
N GLN A 424 -39.03 6.46 -5.85
CA GLN A 424 -39.93 5.45 -6.43
C GLN A 424 -41.41 5.79 -6.12
N LEU A 425 -42.33 4.98 -6.60
CA LEU A 425 -43.78 5.14 -6.33
C LEU A 425 -44.18 4.84 -4.88
N PHE A 426 -43.25 4.33 -4.08
CA PHE A 426 -43.40 4.00 -2.67
C PHE A 426 -42.27 4.59 -1.83
N LYS A 427 -42.47 4.65 -0.51
CA LYS A 427 -41.44 5.13 0.42
C LYS A 427 -40.37 4.07 0.61
N ILE A 428 -39.09 4.45 0.56
CA ILE A 428 -37.98 3.56 0.80
C ILE A 428 -37.31 3.98 2.13
N PRO A 429 -37.45 3.21 3.19
CA PRO A 429 -36.69 3.40 4.41
C PRO A 429 -35.25 2.94 4.19
N ILE A 430 -34.29 3.75 4.61
CA ILE A 430 -32.84 3.41 4.67
C ILE A 430 -32.46 3.43 6.13
N GLN A 431 -31.85 2.35 6.62
CA GLN A 431 -31.56 2.18 8.03
C GLN A 431 -30.14 1.67 8.23
N ALA A 432 -29.47 2.13 9.27
CA ALA A 432 -28.27 1.52 9.79
C ALA A 432 -28.63 0.81 11.10
N ALA A 433 -28.16 -0.42 11.27
CA ALA A 433 -28.51 -1.25 12.42
C ALA A 433 -27.27 -2.01 12.97
N ILE A 434 -27.27 -2.24 14.29
CA ILE A 434 -26.29 -3.08 14.98
C ILE A 434 -27.08 -4.20 15.66
N GLY A 435 -26.83 -5.46 15.29
CA GLY A 435 -27.51 -6.61 15.89
C GLY A 435 -29.04 -6.50 15.85
N GLY A 436 -29.60 -5.97 14.76
CA GLY A 436 -31.05 -5.75 14.59
C GLY A 436 -31.59 -4.45 15.19
N LYS A 437 -30.84 -3.74 16.03
CA LYS A 437 -31.23 -2.44 16.59
C LYS A 437 -30.89 -1.31 15.62
N VAL A 438 -31.89 -0.57 15.15
CA VAL A 438 -31.69 0.59 14.28
C VAL A 438 -31.05 1.72 15.06
N ILE A 439 -29.90 2.21 14.56
CA ILE A 439 -29.12 3.33 15.13
C ILE A 439 -29.26 4.61 14.32
N ALA A 440 -29.53 4.52 13.01
CA ALA A 440 -29.82 5.69 12.17
C ALA A 440 -30.87 5.32 11.12
N ARG A 441 -31.68 6.30 10.70
CA ARG A 441 -32.73 6.10 9.71
C ARG A 441 -32.93 7.35 8.87
N GLU A 442 -33.06 7.13 7.56
CA GLU A 442 -33.52 8.10 6.58
C GLU A 442 -34.67 7.49 5.78
N THR A 443 -35.43 8.32 5.09
CA THR A 443 -36.53 7.85 4.25
C THR A 443 -36.58 8.63 2.95
N ILE A 444 -36.58 7.92 1.83
CA ILE A 444 -36.84 8.48 0.51
C ILE A 444 -38.35 8.56 0.32
N SER A 445 -38.86 9.77 0.12
CA SER A 445 -40.29 10.01 -0.10
C SER A 445 -40.74 9.43 -1.44
N ALA A 446 -41.96 8.88 -1.47
CA ALA A 446 -42.57 8.47 -2.73
C ALA A 446 -42.74 9.64 -3.70
N MET A 447 -42.65 9.37 -4.99
CA MET A 447 -43.12 10.31 -6.00
C MET A 447 -44.63 10.53 -5.82
N ARG A 448 -45.04 11.82 -5.71
CA ARG A 448 -46.47 12.12 -5.73
C ARG A 448 -47.04 11.69 -7.11
N LYS A 449 -48.07 10.84 -7.12
CA LYS A 449 -48.92 10.73 -8.31
C LYS A 449 -49.49 12.13 -8.59
N ASP A 450 -49.22 12.64 -9.76
CA ASP A 450 -49.87 13.85 -10.23
C ASP A 450 -51.37 13.55 -10.40
N VAL A 451 -52.15 13.90 -9.39
CA VAL A 451 -53.60 13.59 -9.38
C VAL A 451 -54.35 14.53 -10.31
N THR A 452 -53.72 15.66 -10.71
CA THR A 452 -54.31 16.62 -11.61
C THR A 452 -54.17 16.27 -13.08
N ALA A 453 -53.32 15.36 -13.48
CA ALA A 453 -53.18 14.88 -14.85
C ALA A 453 -54.33 13.86 -15.26
N LYS A 454 -55.29 13.63 -14.40
CA LYS A 454 -56.45 12.76 -14.64
C LYS A 454 -57.79 13.49 -14.68
N CYS A 455 -57.79 14.82 -14.68
CA CYS A 455 -59.02 15.61 -14.90
C CYS A 455 -58.99 16.21 -16.29
#